data_ea5ce61fe31607bcd9396aedbc62c790
#
_entry.id   ea5ce61fe31607bcd9396aedbc62c790
#
_cell.length_a   1.000
_cell.length_b   1.000
_cell.length_c   1.000
_cell.angle_alpha   90.00
_cell.angle_beta   90.00
_cell.angle_gamma   90.00
#
_symmetry.space_group_name_H-M   'P 1'
#
loop_
_entity.id
_entity.type
_entity.pdbx_description
1 polymer ?
#
loop_
_entity_poly.entity_id
_entity_poly.type
_entity_poly.pdbx_seq_one_letter_code
_entity_poly.pdbx_strand_id
1 'polypeptide(L)'
;MSKERRDFCIECRRETEYTLQKKNIIKNIKDKDYNFSITVAVCTECGEEMSVPGLMDKNIREIDEQYREAEGLVSIDDIERFMKIYNIGKGPLSLAIGFGEITIPRYLEGQVPSKEYSDIIKSAISSPEYMKKKLIENRERITDTAYRKAYNAAVSMERLFSVSDNMLRVIAYIFKKLEEVTPLMLQKLLYFTQGVYLALYRKPIFVEDCRAWVHGPVYPEV
;
A
#
# COMPACT_ATOMS: atom_id res chain seq x y z
N MET A 1 29.40 0.96 7.36
CA MET A 1 29.97 2.18 7.96
C MET A 1 28.80 3.11 8.24
N SER A 2 28.42 3.29 9.51
CA SER A 2 27.41 4.28 9.91
C SER A 2 27.98 5.67 9.59
N LYS A 3 27.29 6.45 8.74
CA LYS A 3 27.63 7.86 8.56
C LYS A 3 27.53 8.52 9.94
N GLU A 4 28.64 9.05 10.44
CA GLU A 4 28.65 9.89 11.64
C GLU A 4 27.66 11.03 11.45
N ARG A 5 26.66 11.10 12.32
CA ARG A 5 25.62 12.13 12.29
C ARG A 5 26.07 13.28 13.14
N ARG A 6 26.47 14.40 12.51
CA ARG A 6 26.92 15.61 13.20
C ARG A 6 26.05 16.79 12.80
N ASP A 7 25.77 17.65 13.77
CA ASP A 7 25.07 18.91 13.55
C ASP A 7 25.41 19.89 14.70
N PHE A 8 25.00 21.16 14.56
CA PHE A 8 25.28 22.18 15.54
C PHE A 8 24.42 22.04 16.79
N CYS A 9 25.07 21.83 17.94
CA CYS A 9 24.40 21.83 19.24
C CYS A 9 24.38 23.24 19.83
N ILE A 10 23.19 23.77 20.12
CA ILE A 10 23.01 25.13 20.66
C ILE A 10 23.61 25.23 22.05
N GLU A 11 23.47 24.21 22.90
CA GLU A 11 24.00 24.20 24.27
C GLU A 11 25.53 24.08 24.29
N CYS A 12 26.08 23.19 23.47
CA CYS A 12 27.53 23.04 23.35
C CYS A 12 28.20 24.14 22.51
N ARG A 13 27.42 24.90 21.73
CA ARG A 13 27.85 25.96 20.79
C ARG A 13 28.91 25.52 19.79
N ARG A 14 28.81 24.26 19.34
CA ARG A 14 29.69 23.65 18.34
C ARG A 14 29.01 22.49 17.64
N GLU A 15 29.61 22.03 16.56
CA GLU A 15 29.21 20.76 15.92
C GLU A 15 29.52 19.58 16.82
N THR A 16 28.52 18.79 17.14
CA THR A 16 28.62 17.58 17.95
C THR A 16 27.98 16.39 17.23
N GLU A 17 28.33 15.20 17.65
CA GLU A 17 27.60 14.00 17.24
C GLU A 17 26.25 13.92 17.96
N TYR A 18 25.27 13.30 17.31
CA TYR A 18 23.98 13.06 17.91
C TYR A 18 23.44 11.66 17.64
N THR A 19 22.60 11.19 18.54
CA THR A 19 21.83 9.95 18.39
C THR A 19 20.37 10.26 18.16
N LEU A 20 19.69 9.38 17.41
CA LEU A 20 18.23 9.46 17.24
C LEU A 20 17.55 8.57 18.27
N GLN A 21 16.60 9.13 19.00
CA GLN A 21 15.85 8.44 20.05
C GLN A 21 14.34 8.60 19.80
N LYS A 22 13.53 7.65 20.27
CA LYS A 22 12.07 7.80 20.26
C LYS A 22 11.61 8.48 21.54
N LYS A 23 10.74 9.46 21.38
CA LYS A 23 10.10 10.21 22.48
C LYS A 23 8.58 10.20 22.29
N ASN A 24 7.87 9.90 23.36
CA ASN A 24 6.40 9.97 23.34
C ASN A 24 5.94 11.38 23.70
N ILE A 25 4.99 11.89 22.93
CA ILE A 25 4.33 13.17 23.16
C ILE A 25 2.82 12.99 23.15
N ILE A 26 2.12 13.75 23.97
CA ILE A 26 0.66 13.79 23.97
C ILE A 26 0.22 15.04 23.24
N LYS A 27 -0.68 14.89 22.26
CA LYS A 27 -1.33 16.01 21.57
C LYS A 27 -2.84 15.86 21.63
N ASN A 28 -3.52 16.96 21.95
CA ASN A 28 -4.98 17.05 21.85
C ASN A 28 -5.39 17.39 20.42
N ILE A 29 -6.21 16.55 19.81
CA ILE A 29 -6.76 16.75 18.46
C ILE A 29 -8.27 16.51 18.54
N LYS A 30 -9.08 17.52 18.25
CA LYS A 30 -10.55 17.44 18.31
C LYS A 30 -11.06 16.92 19.66
N ASP A 31 -10.58 17.51 20.74
CA ASP A 31 -10.94 17.18 22.13
C ASP A 31 -10.61 15.74 22.58
N LYS A 32 -9.73 15.04 21.84
CA LYS A 32 -9.23 13.72 22.19
C LYS A 32 -7.70 13.72 22.27
N ASP A 33 -7.16 13.13 23.31
CA ASP A 33 -5.72 13.04 23.52
C ASP A 33 -5.17 11.81 22.80
N TYR A 34 -4.08 12.05 22.04
CA TYR A 34 -3.33 11.02 21.31
C TYR A 34 -1.90 10.98 21.80
N ASN A 35 -1.37 9.78 21.97
CA ASN A 35 0.04 9.57 22.31
C ASN A 35 0.79 9.22 21.02
N PHE A 36 1.72 10.09 20.61
CA PHE A 36 2.53 9.93 19.42
C PHE A 36 3.98 9.62 19.78
N SER A 37 4.56 8.68 19.07
CA SER A 37 5.99 8.38 19.14
C SER A 37 6.72 9.16 18.05
N ILE A 38 7.50 10.15 18.41
CA ILE A 38 8.31 10.95 17.49
C ILE A 38 9.80 10.60 17.62
N THR A 39 10.58 11.00 16.62
CA THR A 39 12.05 10.87 16.64
C THR A 39 12.67 12.19 17.07
N VAL A 40 13.54 12.18 18.09
CA VAL A 40 14.34 13.32 18.52
C VAL A 40 15.82 13.05 18.32
N ALA A 41 16.59 14.09 17.99
CA ALA A 41 18.05 14.04 17.99
C ALA A 41 18.56 14.49 19.35
N VAL A 42 19.45 13.70 19.96
CA VAL A 42 20.03 14.00 21.28
C VAL A 42 21.54 14.11 21.16
N CYS A 43 22.09 15.22 21.61
CA CYS A 43 23.53 15.47 21.64
C CYS A 43 24.25 14.41 22.49
N THR A 44 25.32 13.84 21.97
CA THR A 44 26.10 12.83 22.71
C THR A 44 26.93 13.43 23.81
N GLU A 45 27.18 14.75 23.80
CA GLU A 45 28.01 15.42 24.78
C GLU A 45 27.25 16.00 25.96
N CYS A 46 26.15 16.77 25.71
CA CYS A 46 25.37 17.40 26.77
C CYS A 46 24.03 16.72 27.06
N GLY A 47 23.57 15.77 26.20
CA GLY A 47 22.31 15.08 26.39
C GLY A 47 21.06 15.87 26.00
N GLU A 48 21.19 17.11 25.55
CA GLU A 48 20.07 17.97 25.16
C GLU A 48 19.54 17.65 23.75
N GLU A 49 18.26 17.97 23.53
CA GLU A 49 17.64 17.78 22.22
C GLU A 49 18.19 18.81 21.21
N MET A 50 18.48 18.32 20.01
CA MET A 50 19.03 19.11 18.91
C MET A 50 18.00 19.29 17.79
N SER A 51 18.00 20.47 17.20
CA SER A 51 17.26 20.71 15.94
C SER A 51 18.13 20.27 14.77
N VAL A 52 17.67 19.22 14.05
CA VAL A 52 18.40 18.66 12.92
C VAL A 52 17.55 18.81 11.65
N PRO A 53 18.13 19.25 10.51
CA PRO A 53 17.41 19.40 9.25
C PRO A 53 16.65 18.14 8.83
N GLY A 54 15.41 18.31 8.39
CA GLY A 54 14.54 17.22 7.93
C GLY A 54 13.90 16.37 9.04
N LEU A 55 14.29 16.51 10.30
CA LEU A 55 13.72 15.74 11.40
C LEU A 55 12.30 16.18 11.73
N MET A 56 12.03 17.47 11.62
CA MET A 56 10.68 18.01 11.83
C MET A 56 9.69 17.49 10.79
N ASP A 57 10.07 17.49 9.51
CA ASP A 57 9.23 16.97 8.42
C ASP A 57 8.97 15.47 8.58
N LYS A 58 9.98 14.72 9.02
CA LYS A 58 9.83 13.31 9.35
C LYS A 58 8.82 13.09 10.49
N ASN A 59 8.92 13.87 11.56
CA ASN A 59 8.02 13.78 12.70
C ASN A 59 6.57 14.15 12.34
N ILE A 60 6.38 15.14 11.46
CA ILE A 60 5.04 15.48 10.96
C ILE A 60 4.42 14.27 10.25
N ARG A 61 5.16 13.58 9.39
CA ARG A 61 4.69 12.36 8.71
C ARG A 61 4.42 11.23 9.69
N GLU A 62 5.35 10.96 10.64
CA GLU A 62 5.16 9.93 11.66
C GLU A 62 3.89 10.19 12.52
N ILE A 63 3.59 11.44 12.86
CA ILE A 63 2.37 11.83 13.59
C ILE A 63 1.12 11.62 12.72
N ASP A 64 1.15 12.02 11.44
CA ASP A 64 0.03 11.83 10.53
C ASP A 64 -0.31 10.35 10.34
N GLU A 65 0.69 9.50 10.14
CA GLU A 65 0.52 8.06 10.03
C GLU A 65 -0.11 7.44 11.28
N GLN A 66 0.42 7.77 12.47
CA GLN A 66 -0.09 7.28 13.75
C GLN A 66 -1.52 7.79 14.02
N TYR A 67 -1.83 9.04 13.65
CA TYR A 67 -3.18 9.57 13.77
C TYR A 67 -4.17 8.86 12.86
N ARG A 68 -3.78 8.62 11.59
CA ARG A 68 -4.62 7.85 10.64
C ARG A 68 -4.87 6.43 11.14
N GLU A 69 -3.86 5.77 11.69
CA GLU A 69 -4.00 4.44 12.27
C GLU A 69 -4.95 4.44 13.48
N ALA A 70 -4.76 5.37 14.42
CA ALA A 70 -5.60 5.49 15.62
C ALA A 70 -7.08 5.77 15.31
N GLU A 71 -7.36 6.58 14.27
CA GLU A 71 -8.72 6.88 13.82
C GLU A 71 -9.24 5.87 12.76
N GLY A 72 -8.45 4.87 12.43
CA GLY A 72 -8.80 3.90 11.40
C GLY A 72 -9.05 4.55 10.04
N LEU A 73 -8.26 5.55 9.66
CA LEU A 73 -8.32 6.20 8.36
C LEU A 73 -7.41 5.51 7.35
N VAL A 74 -7.64 5.76 6.06
CA VAL A 74 -6.77 5.28 4.99
C VAL A 74 -5.40 5.94 5.06
N SER A 75 -4.32 5.16 4.93
CA SER A 75 -2.96 5.67 4.90
C SER A 75 -2.61 6.28 3.53
N ILE A 76 -1.55 7.10 3.48
CA ILE A 76 -1.00 7.60 2.21
C ILE A 76 -0.49 6.43 1.36
N ASP A 77 0.22 5.50 1.98
CA ASP A 77 0.75 4.30 1.33
C ASP A 77 -0.35 3.43 0.70
N ASP A 78 -1.52 3.30 1.35
CA ASP A 78 -2.65 2.57 0.79
C ASP A 78 -3.19 3.26 -0.46
N ILE A 79 -3.29 4.60 -0.45
CA ILE A 79 -3.72 5.37 -1.62
C ILE A 79 -2.70 5.21 -2.77
N GLU A 80 -1.40 5.29 -2.49
CA GLU A 80 -0.35 5.11 -3.49
C GLU A 80 -0.37 3.70 -4.08
N ARG A 81 -0.51 2.66 -3.25
CA ARG A 81 -0.65 1.27 -3.70
C ARG A 81 -1.89 1.09 -4.57
N PHE A 82 -3.00 1.67 -4.15
CA PHE A 82 -4.25 1.66 -4.91
C PHE A 82 -4.07 2.26 -6.31
N MET A 83 -3.44 3.42 -6.40
CA MET A 83 -3.12 4.05 -7.70
C MET A 83 -2.25 3.17 -8.59
N LYS A 84 -1.25 2.49 -8.02
CA LYS A 84 -0.36 1.58 -8.75
C LYS A 84 -1.11 0.35 -9.25
N ILE A 85 -1.91 -0.30 -8.39
CA ILE A 85 -2.68 -1.50 -8.74
C ILE A 85 -3.67 -1.21 -9.89
N TYR A 86 -4.39 -0.10 -9.81
CA TYR A 86 -5.38 0.25 -10.83
C TYR A 86 -4.80 1.05 -12.01
N ASN A 87 -3.49 1.31 -12.01
CA ASN A 87 -2.77 2.09 -13.04
C ASN A 87 -3.49 3.39 -13.37
N ILE A 88 -3.90 4.13 -12.34
CA ILE A 88 -4.69 5.35 -12.42
C ILE A 88 -3.98 6.51 -11.72
N GLY A 89 -3.99 7.70 -12.32
CA GLY A 89 -3.40 8.91 -11.74
C GLY A 89 -4.26 9.50 -10.61
N LYS A 90 -3.66 10.35 -9.78
CA LYS A 90 -4.29 10.94 -8.59
C LYS A 90 -5.58 11.72 -8.86
N GLY A 91 -5.60 12.57 -9.90
CA GLY A 91 -6.79 13.32 -10.31
C GLY A 91 -7.89 12.40 -10.87
N PRO A 92 -7.60 11.57 -11.88
CA PRO A 92 -8.55 10.57 -12.37
C PRO A 92 -9.09 9.61 -11.30
N LEU A 93 -8.27 9.21 -10.32
CA LEU A 93 -8.74 8.39 -9.19
C LEU A 93 -9.78 9.14 -8.36
N SER A 94 -9.50 10.41 -8.01
CA SER A 94 -10.47 11.24 -7.29
C SER A 94 -11.83 11.25 -7.99
N LEU A 95 -11.83 11.53 -9.30
CA LEU A 95 -13.05 11.60 -10.10
C LEU A 95 -13.73 10.24 -10.23
N ALA A 96 -12.95 9.16 -10.40
CA ALA A 96 -13.47 7.79 -10.55
C ALA A 96 -14.26 7.33 -9.33
N ILE A 97 -13.82 7.66 -8.12
CA ILE A 97 -14.51 7.28 -6.87
C ILE A 97 -15.57 8.30 -6.42
N GLY A 98 -15.86 9.33 -7.27
CA GLY A 98 -16.93 10.29 -7.05
C GLY A 98 -16.51 11.57 -6.33
N PHE A 99 -15.22 11.80 -6.11
CA PHE A 99 -14.72 13.01 -5.43
C PHE A 99 -14.46 14.18 -6.40
N GLY A 100 -14.04 15.33 -5.83
CA GLY A 100 -13.44 16.40 -6.61
C GLY A 100 -12.03 16.03 -7.07
N GLU A 101 -11.60 16.53 -8.24
CA GLU A 101 -10.32 16.16 -8.87
C GLU A 101 -9.09 16.32 -7.98
N ILE A 102 -9.09 17.34 -7.10
CA ILE A 102 -7.98 17.67 -6.21
C ILE A 102 -8.02 16.93 -4.86
N THR A 103 -9.02 16.09 -4.60
CA THR A 103 -9.22 15.48 -3.26
C THR A 103 -8.11 14.46 -2.94
N ILE A 104 -7.87 13.48 -3.80
CA ILE A 104 -6.76 12.53 -3.62
C ILE A 104 -5.38 13.22 -3.65
N PRO A 105 -5.10 14.16 -4.58
CA PRO A 105 -3.89 14.99 -4.49
C PRO A 105 -3.62 15.57 -3.10
N ARG A 106 -4.62 16.21 -2.48
CA ARG A 106 -4.48 16.79 -1.13
C ARG A 106 -4.19 15.74 -0.05
N TYR A 107 -4.80 14.55 -0.14
CA TYR A 107 -4.54 13.48 0.83
C TYR A 107 -3.12 12.93 0.72
N LEU A 108 -2.56 12.88 -0.50
CA LEU A 108 -1.17 12.53 -0.75
C LEU A 108 -0.18 13.61 -0.28
N GLU A 109 -0.63 14.87 -0.18
CA GLU A 109 0.14 16.00 0.36
C GLU A 109 0.02 16.13 1.89
N GLY A 110 -0.68 15.19 2.56
CA GLY A 110 -0.77 15.14 4.02
C GLY A 110 -2.10 15.64 4.61
N GLN A 111 -3.05 16.10 3.78
CA GLN A 111 -4.38 16.41 4.30
C GLN A 111 -5.07 15.14 4.80
N VAL A 112 -5.57 15.17 6.03
CA VAL A 112 -6.29 14.03 6.63
C VAL A 112 -7.72 13.95 6.07
N PRO A 113 -8.15 12.79 5.53
CA PRO A 113 -9.52 12.60 5.05
C PRO A 113 -10.53 12.55 6.22
N SER A 114 -11.78 12.91 5.96
CA SER A 114 -12.87 12.57 6.87
C SER A 114 -13.07 11.05 6.92
N LYS A 115 -13.71 10.56 7.97
CA LYS A 115 -14.02 9.13 8.10
C LYS A 115 -14.81 8.60 6.91
N GLU A 116 -15.83 9.34 6.48
CA GLU A 116 -16.66 9.01 5.32
C GLU A 116 -15.83 8.85 4.03
N TYR A 117 -14.98 9.82 3.72
CA TYR A 117 -14.12 9.75 2.53
C TYR A 117 -13.10 8.61 2.62
N SER A 118 -12.54 8.40 3.80
CA SER A 118 -11.63 7.29 4.06
C SER A 118 -12.32 5.93 3.83
N ASP A 119 -13.55 5.76 4.30
CA ASP A 119 -14.30 4.50 4.16
C ASP A 119 -14.66 4.22 2.69
N ILE A 120 -14.97 5.26 1.90
CA ILE A 120 -15.16 5.13 0.45
C ILE A 120 -13.87 4.64 -0.23
N ILE A 121 -12.72 5.23 0.10
CA ILE A 121 -11.42 4.83 -0.45
C ILE A 121 -11.11 3.38 -0.05
N LYS A 122 -11.27 3.02 1.23
CA LYS A 122 -11.04 1.66 1.72
C LYS A 122 -11.95 0.64 1.06
N SER A 123 -13.22 0.98 0.82
CA SER A 123 -14.15 0.13 0.10
C SER A 123 -13.71 -0.10 -1.35
N ALA A 124 -13.18 0.93 -2.01
CA ALA A 124 -12.67 0.81 -3.37
C ALA A 124 -11.35 0.01 -3.44
N ILE A 125 -10.51 0.08 -2.39
CA ILE A 125 -9.30 -0.75 -2.27
C ILE A 125 -9.64 -2.23 -2.04
N SER A 126 -10.59 -2.50 -1.14
CA SER A 126 -10.90 -3.87 -0.71
C SER A 126 -11.82 -4.64 -1.66
N SER A 127 -12.58 -3.95 -2.52
CA SER A 127 -13.53 -4.57 -3.44
C SER A 127 -13.34 -4.09 -4.87
N PRO A 128 -12.74 -4.92 -5.74
CA PRO A 128 -12.65 -4.64 -7.18
C PRO A 128 -14.02 -4.44 -7.84
N GLU A 129 -15.03 -5.16 -7.38
CA GLU A 129 -16.41 -4.99 -7.84
C GLU A 129 -16.95 -3.59 -7.52
N TYR A 130 -16.73 -3.11 -6.28
CA TYR A 130 -17.09 -1.75 -5.88
C TYR A 130 -16.35 -0.71 -6.71
N MET A 131 -15.04 -0.88 -6.93
CA MET A 131 -14.26 0.04 -7.78
C MET A 131 -14.76 0.02 -9.22
N LYS A 132 -15.08 -1.14 -9.78
CA LYS A 132 -15.65 -1.28 -11.13
C LYS A 132 -16.99 -0.54 -11.26
N LYS A 133 -17.86 -0.67 -10.25
CA LYS A 133 -19.11 0.08 -10.16
C LYS A 133 -18.88 1.59 -10.15
N LYS A 134 -17.94 2.07 -9.32
CA LYS A 134 -17.57 3.49 -9.23
C LYS A 134 -17.01 4.03 -10.55
N LEU A 135 -16.19 3.28 -11.25
CA LEU A 135 -15.67 3.62 -12.57
C LEU A 135 -16.79 3.79 -13.61
N ILE A 136 -17.79 2.91 -13.58
CA ILE A 136 -18.95 2.99 -14.47
C ILE A 136 -19.81 4.23 -14.15
N GLU A 137 -20.14 4.43 -12.87
CA GLU A 137 -20.95 5.56 -12.39
C GLU A 137 -20.33 6.93 -12.76
N ASN A 138 -19.00 7.03 -12.72
CA ASN A 138 -18.27 8.27 -12.97
C ASN A 138 -17.54 8.29 -14.32
N ARG A 139 -17.97 7.45 -15.27
CA ARG A 139 -17.31 7.25 -16.56
C ARG A 139 -17.06 8.56 -17.32
N GLU A 140 -18.04 9.46 -17.33
CA GLU A 140 -17.98 10.72 -18.08
C GLU A 140 -17.01 11.76 -17.45
N ARG A 141 -16.60 11.55 -16.20
CA ARG A 141 -15.74 12.47 -15.46
C ARG A 141 -14.25 12.18 -15.68
N ILE A 142 -13.91 11.06 -16.30
CA ILE A 142 -12.52 10.60 -16.51
C ILE A 142 -12.26 10.32 -18.00
N THR A 143 -11.00 10.42 -18.40
CA THR A 143 -10.61 10.15 -19.80
C THR A 143 -10.76 8.67 -20.15
N ASP A 144 -11.00 8.39 -21.45
CA ASP A 144 -11.09 7.01 -21.95
C ASP A 144 -9.90 6.16 -21.61
N THR A 145 -8.71 6.74 -21.67
CA THR A 145 -7.46 6.03 -21.36
C THR A 145 -7.39 5.65 -19.88
N ALA A 146 -7.71 6.57 -18.97
CA ALA A 146 -7.72 6.31 -17.53
C ALA A 146 -8.80 5.27 -17.17
N TYR A 147 -10.01 5.41 -17.75
CA TYR A 147 -11.09 4.45 -17.56
C TYR A 147 -10.68 3.04 -17.96
N ARG A 148 -10.22 2.86 -19.22
CA ARG A 148 -9.85 1.51 -19.72
C ARG A 148 -8.77 0.85 -18.89
N LYS A 149 -7.72 1.60 -18.50
CA LYS A 149 -6.66 1.05 -17.65
C LYS A 149 -7.19 0.60 -16.30
N ALA A 150 -7.92 1.46 -15.59
CA ALA A 150 -8.46 1.15 -14.27
C ALA A 150 -9.53 0.06 -14.32
N TYR A 151 -10.40 0.06 -15.34
CA TYR A 151 -11.42 -0.97 -15.51
C TYR A 151 -10.82 -2.35 -15.78
N ASN A 152 -9.83 -2.43 -16.67
CA ASN A 152 -9.13 -3.70 -16.93
C ASN A 152 -8.39 -4.20 -15.68
N ALA A 153 -7.78 -3.30 -14.90
CA ALA A 153 -7.18 -3.67 -13.62
C ALA A 153 -8.23 -4.20 -12.64
N ALA A 154 -9.40 -3.53 -12.53
CA ALA A 154 -10.49 -4.01 -11.68
C ALA A 154 -10.96 -5.42 -12.07
N VAL A 155 -11.14 -5.67 -13.38
CA VAL A 155 -11.51 -7.01 -13.89
C VAL A 155 -10.45 -8.05 -13.57
N SER A 156 -9.16 -7.70 -13.71
CA SER A 156 -8.06 -8.61 -13.38
C SER A 156 -8.01 -8.93 -11.88
N MET A 157 -8.22 -7.93 -11.04
CA MET A 157 -8.28 -8.10 -9.58
C MET A 157 -9.50 -8.94 -9.17
N GLU A 158 -10.66 -8.73 -9.79
CA GLU A 158 -11.87 -9.53 -9.54
C GLU A 158 -11.63 -11.01 -9.82
N ARG A 159 -10.94 -11.34 -10.92
CA ARG A 159 -10.52 -12.70 -11.23
C ARG A 159 -9.57 -13.26 -10.17
N LEU A 160 -8.56 -12.47 -9.75
CA LEU A 160 -7.62 -12.90 -8.72
C LEU A 160 -8.32 -13.17 -7.38
N PHE A 161 -9.33 -12.37 -7.00
CA PHE A 161 -10.14 -12.60 -5.80
C PHE A 161 -11.09 -13.82 -5.91
N SER A 162 -11.33 -14.33 -7.12
CA SER A 162 -12.07 -15.58 -7.32
C SER A 162 -11.21 -16.84 -7.14
N VAL A 163 -9.89 -16.66 -7.07
CA VAL A 163 -8.92 -17.76 -6.88
C VAL A 163 -8.95 -18.26 -5.44
N SER A 164 -8.89 -19.57 -5.25
CA SER A 164 -8.91 -20.18 -3.92
C SER A 164 -7.70 -19.78 -3.07
N ASP A 165 -7.88 -19.75 -1.75
CA ASP A 165 -6.81 -19.45 -0.78
C ASP A 165 -5.60 -20.38 -0.96
N ASN A 166 -5.83 -21.64 -1.29
CA ASN A 166 -4.77 -22.61 -1.49
C ASN A 166 -3.93 -22.28 -2.74
N MET A 167 -4.56 -21.89 -3.85
CA MET A 167 -3.83 -21.46 -5.03
C MET A 167 -3.06 -20.17 -4.76
N LEU A 168 -3.65 -19.18 -4.07
CA LEU A 168 -2.94 -17.96 -3.66
C LEU A 168 -1.72 -18.25 -2.79
N ARG A 169 -1.81 -19.19 -1.85
CA ARG A 169 -0.66 -19.62 -1.03
C ARG A 169 0.45 -20.25 -1.86
N VAL A 170 0.10 -21.08 -2.85
CA VAL A 170 1.08 -21.68 -3.77
C VAL A 170 1.75 -20.60 -4.61
N ILE A 171 0.98 -19.66 -5.17
CA ILE A 171 1.50 -18.51 -5.93
C ILE A 171 2.46 -17.69 -5.07
N ALA A 172 2.04 -17.31 -3.85
CA ALA A 172 2.87 -16.55 -2.91
C ALA A 172 4.19 -17.30 -2.56
N TYR A 173 4.12 -18.62 -2.40
CA TYR A 173 5.30 -19.44 -2.15
C TYR A 173 6.26 -19.44 -3.34
N ILE A 174 5.74 -19.55 -4.57
CA ILE A 174 6.55 -19.50 -5.81
C ILE A 174 7.28 -18.16 -5.89
N PHE A 175 6.58 -17.02 -5.73
CA PHE A 175 7.19 -15.69 -5.75
C PHE A 175 8.20 -15.47 -4.61
N LYS A 176 8.00 -16.09 -3.45
CA LYS A 176 8.97 -16.03 -2.34
C LYS A 176 10.27 -16.79 -2.66
N LYS A 177 10.20 -17.83 -3.48
CA LYS A 177 11.34 -18.72 -3.78
C LYS A 177 12.11 -18.33 -5.03
N LEU A 178 11.49 -17.63 -5.94
CA LEU A 178 12.08 -17.28 -7.23
C LEU A 178 12.14 -15.77 -7.37
N GLU A 179 13.29 -15.24 -7.82
CA GLU A 179 13.53 -13.81 -7.99
C GLU A 179 12.70 -13.24 -9.15
N GLU A 180 12.56 -14.03 -10.24
CA GLU A 180 11.76 -13.65 -11.40
C GLU A 180 10.83 -14.78 -11.82
N VAL A 181 9.57 -14.46 -12.07
CA VAL A 181 8.55 -15.39 -12.52
C VAL A 181 7.77 -14.77 -13.68
N THR A 182 7.92 -15.33 -14.89
CA THR A 182 7.08 -14.92 -16.02
C THR A 182 5.69 -15.54 -15.92
N PRO A 183 4.65 -14.93 -16.55
CA PRO A 183 3.29 -15.50 -16.54
C PRO A 183 3.25 -16.96 -17.03
N LEU A 184 3.98 -17.28 -18.11
CA LEU A 184 4.02 -18.64 -18.64
C LEU A 184 4.70 -19.62 -17.67
N MET A 185 5.76 -19.17 -17.00
CA MET A 185 6.45 -19.98 -15.98
C MET A 185 5.53 -20.26 -14.79
N LEU A 186 4.80 -19.26 -14.32
CA LEU A 186 3.84 -19.40 -13.22
C LEU A 186 2.79 -20.48 -13.54
N GLN A 187 2.19 -20.42 -14.73
CA GLN A 187 1.19 -21.40 -15.16
C GLN A 187 1.73 -22.85 -15.15
N LYS A 188 2.95 -23.05 -15.64
CA LYS A 188 3.60 -24.38 -15.63
C LYS A 188 3.92 -24.84 -14.22
N LEU A 189 4.42 -23.95 -13.35
CA LEU A 189 4.73 -24.30 -11.97
C LEU A 189 3.48 -24.69 -11.18
N LEU A 190 2.36 -23.97 -11.38
CA LEU A 190 1.08 -24.32 -10.76
C LEU A 190 0.59 -25.71 -11.23
N TYR A 191 0.66 -25.98 -12.54
CA TYR A 191 0.29 -27.28 -13.09
C TYR A 191 1.12 -28.42 -12.52
N PHE A 192 2.46 -28.29 -12.49
CA PHE A 192 3.33 -29.26 -11.88
C PHE A 192 3.07 -29.45 -10.39
N THR A 193 2.88 -28.38 -9.65
CA THR A 193 2.57 -28.44 -8.21
C THR A 193 1.28 -29.21 -7.96
N GLN A 194 0.22 -28.93 -8.73
CA GLN A 194 -1.04 -29.65 -8.65
C GLN A 194 -0.85 -31.15 -8.97
N GLY A 195 -0.13 -31.48 -10.06
CA GLY A 195 0.12 -32.84 -10.47
C GLY A 195 0.92 -33.68 -9.46
N VAL A 196 2.01 -33.08 -8.92
CA VAL A 196 2.83 -33.71 -7.87
C VAL A 196 2.02 -33.93 -6.60
N TYR A 197 1.28 -32.92 -6.16
CA TYR A 197 0.47 -33.01 -4.95
C TYR A 197 -0.63 -34.08 -5.09
N LEU A 198 -1.30 -34.14 -6.25
CA LEU A 198 -2.32 -35.13 -6.54
C LEU A 198 -1.73 -36.58 -6.55
N ALA A 199 -0.52 -36.74 -7.11
CA ALA A 199 0.17 -38.04 -7.12
C ALA A 199 0.52 -38.53 -5.70
N LEU A 200 0.97 -37.61 -4.82
CA LEU A 200 1.39 -37.93 -3.46
C LEU A 200 0.21 -38.12 -2.49
N TYR A 201 -0.79 -37.24 -2.57
CA TYR A 201 -1.86 -37.15 -1.57
C TYR A 201 -3.23 -37.62 -2.04
N ARG A 202 -3.36 -38.00 -3.32
CA ARG A 202 -4.61 -38.46 -3.96
C ARG A 202 -5.77 -37.46 -3.88
N LYS A 203 -5.47 -36.17 -3.72
CA LYS A 203 -6.42 -35.06 -3.74
C LYS A 203 -5.75 -33.83 -4.32
N PRO A 204 -6.51 -32.91 -4.96
CA PRO A 204 -5.94 -31.67 -5.47
C PRO A 204 -5.52 -30.75 -4.31
N ILE A 205 -4.51 -29.90 -4.52
CA ILE A 205 -4.10 -28.87 -3.56
C ILE A 205 -5.01 -27.63 -3.66
N PHE A 206 -5.50 -27.32 -4.86
CA PHE A 206 -6.46 -26.25 -5.12
C PHE A 206 -7.54 -26.74 -6.12
N VAL A 207 -8.66 -26.01 -6.19
CA VAL A 207 -9.89 -26.45 -6.87
C VAL A 207 -10.04 -25.93 -8.30
N GLU A 208 -9.20 -25.00 -8.71
CA GLU A 208 -9.26 -24.37 -10.03
C GLU A 208 -9.00 -25.38 -11.15
N ASP A 209 -9.75 -25.26 -12.25
CA ASP A 209 -9.64 -26.10 -13.41
C ASP A 209 -8.54 -25.64 -14.37
N CYS A 210 -7.67 -26.58 -14.73
CA CYS A 210 -6.65 -26.36 -15.73
C CYS A 210 -7.23 -26.51 -17.14
N ARG A 211 -6.96 -25.55 -18.04
CA ARG A 211 -7.33 -25.60 -19.45
C ARG A 211 -6.11 -25.81 -20.34
N ALA A 212 -6.27 -26.58 -21.41
CA ALA A 212 -5.24 -26.78 -22.41
C ALA A 212 -5.27 -25.63 -23.43
N TRP A 213 -4.23 -24.79 -23.43
CA TRP A 213 -4.02 -23.73 -24.42
C TRP A 213 -2.83 -24.06 -25.31
N VAL A 214 -2.63 -23.27 -26.39
CA VAL A 214 -1.59 -23.53 -27.41
C VAL A 214 -0.19 -23.63 -26.83
N HIS A 215 0.12 -22.90 -25.75
CA HIS A 215 1.43 -22.90 -25.10
C HIS A 215 1.50 -23.78 -23.83
N GLY A 216 0.51 -24.62 -23.62
CA GLY A 216 0.46 -25.56 -22.49
C GLY A 216 -0.73 -25.32 -21.55
N PRO A 217 -0.69 -25.98 -20.38
CA PRO A 217 -1.74 -25.87 -19.38
C PRO A 217 -1.81 -24.47 -18.77
N VAL A 218 -3.02 -23.96 -18.57
CA VAL A 218 -3.31 -22.61 -18.05
C VAL A 218 -4.46 -22.68 -17.03
N TYR A 219 -4.33 -21.95 -15.97
CA TYR A 219 -5.40 -21.60 -15.05
C TYR A 219 -5.89 -20.17 -15.41
N PRO A 220 -7.04 -20.04 -16.07
CA PRO A 220 -7.49 -18.74 -16.63
C PRO A 220 -7.78 -17.67 -15.59
N GLU A 221 -7.96 -18.06 -14.33
CA GLU A 221 -8.20 -17.20 -13.20
C GLU A 221 -6.93 -16.47 -12.73
N VAL A 222 -5.74 -17.00 -13.04
CA VAL A 222 -4.42 -16.49 -12.70
C VAL A 222 -3.75 -15.81 -13.89
#